data_3b1b16cbe3e8085ea0049d3aea678f92
#
_entry.id   3b1b16cbe3e8085ea0049d3aea678f92
#
_cell.length_a   1.000
_cell.length_b   1.000
_cell.length_c   1.000
_cell.angle_alpha   90.00
_cell.angle_beta   90.00
_cell.angle_gamma   90.00
#
_symmetry.space_group_name_H-M   'P 1'
#
loop_
_entity.id
_entity.type
_entity.pdbx_description
1 polymer ?
#
loop_
_entity_poly.entity_id
_entity_poly.type
_entity_poly.pdbx_seq_one_letter_code
_entity_poly.pdbx_strand_id
1 'polypeptide(L)'
;MAYAPRLKAKYAEEIRTALKEKFQYKSIMQVPKLEKIVVSQGIGAATADKKLIDNAIGELTLITGQQAVPTKSKKDISNFKLRKGMPIGARVTLRDNNMYEFLDRLIAVSLPRIRDFRGINDKGFDGRGNYNLGITEQIIFPEINIDKINKIQGMDITFVTSAKNDIEALELLKQFGLPFKNQNTSNNG
;
A
#
# COMPACT_ATOMS: atom_id res chain seq x y z
N MET A 1 0.14 27.59 -10.57
CA MET A 1 1.06 26.43 -10.69
C MET A 1 0.27 25.17 -10.40
N ALA A 2 0.37 24.14 -11.24
CA ALA A 2 -0.28 22.87 -10.96
C ALA A 2 0.40 22.22 -9.73
N TYR A 3 -0.40 21.75 -8.76
CA TYR A 3 0.08 21.08 -7.57
C TYR A 3 0.83 19.80 -7.95
N ALA A 4 2.06 19.66 -7.48
CA ALA A 4 2.87 18.46 -7.66
C ALA A 4 3.20 17.85 -6.29
N PRO A 5 2.89 16.55 -6.05
CA PRO A 5 3.23 15.87 -4.82
C PRO A 5 4.73 15.88 -4.55
N ARG A 6 5.13 16.09 -3.30
CA ARG A 6 6.53 16.15 -2.86
C ARG A 6 7.34 14.93 -3.30
N LEU A 7 6.80 13.72 -3.10
CA LEU A 7 7.49 12.48 -3.45
C LEU A 7 7.60 12.28 -4.97
N LYS A 8 6.67 12.84 -5.77
CA LYS A 8 6.77 12.81 -7.24
C LYS A 8 7.93 13.66 -7.73
N ALA A 9 8.10 14.86 -7.17
CA ALA A 9 9.24 15.73 -7.47
C ALA A 9 10.56 15.07 -7.04
N LYS A 10 10.63 14.55 -5.81
CA LYS A 10 11.78 13.81 -5.28
C LYS A 10 12.17 12.63 -6.16
N TYR A 11 11.20 11.86 -6.67
CA TYR A 11 11.48 10.77 -7.60
C TYR A 11 12.15 11.27 -8.89
N ALA A 12 11.64 12.35 -9.47
CA ALA A 12 12.15 12.88 -10.73
C ALA A 12 13.57 13.48 -10.62
N GLU A 13 13.86 14.16 -9.52
CA GLU A 13 15.08 14.92 -9.30
C GLU A 13 16.21 14.06 -8.70
N GLU A 14 15.91 13.29 -7.67
CA GLU A 14 16.92 12.59 -6.86
C GLU A 14 16.92 11.07 -7.10
N ILE A 15 15.77 10.41 -6.84
CA ILE A 15 15.69 8.94 -6.75
C ILE A 15 16.04 8.28 -8.07
N ARG A 16 15.57 8.83 -9.18
CA ARG A 16 15.80 8.29 -10.52
C ARG A 16 17.28 8.31 -10.89
N THR A 17 18.00 9.35 -10.52
CA THR A 17 19.43 9.48 -10.78
C THR A 17 20.23 8.54 -9.89
N ALA A 18 19.93 8.50 -8.59
CA ALA A 18 20.58 7.61 -7.62
C ALA A 18 20.43 6.12 -7.99
N LEU A 19 19.23 5.70 -8.41
CA LEU A 19 18.99 4.31 -8.84
C LEU A 19 19.72 3.99 -10.15
N LYS A 20 19.78 4.94 -11.11
CA LYS A 20 20.52 4.76 -12.34
C LYS A 20 22.00 4.51 -12.09
N GLU A 21 22.62 5.27 -11.21
CA GLU A 21 24.02 5.12 -10.83
C GLU A 21 24.27 3.81 -10.07
N LYS A 22 23.43 3.50 -9.09
CA LYS A 22 23.57 2.30 -8.24
C LYS A 22 23.50 1.00 -9.04
N PHE A 23 22.54 0.89 -9.96
CA PHE A 23 22.32 -0.31 -10.77
C PHE A 23 22.93 -0.22 -12.18
N GLN A 24 23.64 0.85 -12.49
CA GLN A 24 24.34 1.08 -13.77
C GLN A 24 23.44 0.87 -15.01
N TYR A 25 22.19 1.39 -14.95
CA TYR A 25 21.27 1.28 -16.07
C TYR A 25 21.77 2.08 -17.30
N LYS A 26 21.72 1.45 -18.47
CA LYS A 26 22.12 2.08 -19.74
C LYS A 26 21.22 3.26 -20.11
N SER A 27 19.94 3.16 -19.82
CA SER A 27 18.94 4.19 -20.12
C SER A 27 18.16 4.59 -18.86
N ILE A 28 17.81 5.86 -18.77
CA ILE A 28 16.98 6.40 -17.71
C ILE A 28 15.56 5.79 -17.70
N MET A 29 15.10 5.26 -18.84
CA MET A 29 13.80 4.59 -18.96
C MET A 29 13.77 3.18 -18.36
N GLN A 30 14.94 2.61 -18.04
CA GLN A 30 15.04 1.30 -17.37
C GLN A 30 14.90 1.41 -15.85
N VAL A 31 15.04 2.63 -15.31
CA VAL A 31 14.95 2.87 -13.87
C VAL A 31 13.55 2.51 -13.37
N PRO A 32 13.44 1.69 -12.30
CA PRO A 32 12.17 1.29 -11.76
C PRO A 32 11.38 2.49 -11.22
N LYS A 33 10.08 2.45 -11.42
CA LYS A 33 9.13 3.45 -10.94
C LYS A 33 7.96 2.78 -10.21
N LEU A 34 7.32 3.51 -9.32
CA LEU A 34 6.06 3.10 -8.73
C LEU A 34 4.93 3.30 -9.76
N GLU A 35 4.17 2.25 -10.06
CA GLU A 35 3.11 2.29 -11.07
C GLU A 35 1.74 2.53 -10.45
N LYS A 36 1.46 1.87 -9.33
CA LYS A 36 0.21 1.99 -8.58
C LYS A 36 0.37 1.49 -7.16
N ILE A 37 -0.51 1.99 -6.27
CA ILE A 37 -0.72 1.43 -4.95
C ILE A 37 -2.15 0.89 -4.90
N VAL A 38 -2.30 -0.35 -4.45
CA VAL A 38 -3.60 -0.99 -4.25
C VAL A 38 -3.82 -1.15 -2.77
N VAL A 39 -4.88 -0.55 -2.26
CA VAL A 39 -5.32 -0.74 -0.86
C VAL A 39 -6.53 -1.66 -0.89
N SER A 40 -6.48 -2.76 -0.18
CA SER A 40 -7.55 -3.75 -0.13
C SER A 40 -7.87 -4.17 1.30
N GLN A 41 -9.16 -4.41 1.55
CA GLN A 41 -9.68 -4.84 2.84
C GLN A 41 -10.61 -6.03 2.63
N GLY A 42 -10.26 -7.16 3.25
CA GLY A 42 -11.09 -8.37 3.23
C GLY A 42 -12.05 -8.40 4.43
N ILE A 43 -13.34 -8.60 4.18
CA ILE A 43 -14.38 -8.58 5.19
C ILE A 43 -15.14 -9.91 5.17
N GLY A 44 -14.58 -10.92 5.80
CA GLY A 44 -15.22 -12.25 5.86
C GLY A 44 -16.58 -12.24 6.56
N ALA A 45 -16.77 -11.37 7.55
CA ALA A 45 -18.06 -11.22 8.27
C ALA A 45 -19.18 -10.61 7.39
N ALA A 46 -18.87 -10.07 6.23
CA ALA A 46 -19.85 -9.50 5.30
C ALA A 46 -20.82 -10.55 4.72
N THR A 47 -20.51 -11.83 4.83
CA THR A 47 -21.44 -12.91 4.49
C THR A 47 -22.67 -12.93 5.39
N ALA A 48 -22.52 -12.49 6.64
CA ALA A 48 -23.62 -12.37 7.61
C ALA A 48 -24.24 -10.96 7.61
N ASP A 49 -23.42 -9.91 7.51
CA ASP A 49 -23.88 -8.51 7.53
C ASP A 49 -23.28 -7.70 6.38
N LYS A 50 -24.12 -7.36 5.41
CA LYS A 50 -23.72 -6.57 4.22
C LYS A 50 -23.34 -5.12 4.57
N LYS A 51 -23.85 -4.55 5.66
CA LYS A 51 -23.54 -3.16 6.08
C LYS A 51 -22.04 -2.98 6.36
N LEU A 52 -21.34 -4.04 6.73
CA LEU A 52 -19.90 -4.00 6.97
C LEU A 52 -19.10 -3.62 5.70
N ILE A 53 -19.61 -3.98 4.51
CA ILE A 53 -18.99 -3.61 3.24
C ILE A 53 -19.13 -2.10 3.00
N ASP A 54 -20.31 -1.55 3.23
CA ASP A 54 -20.58 -0.12 3.00
C ASP A 54 -19.71 0.74 3.94
N ASN A 55 -19.56 0.30 5.20
CA ASN A 55 -18.66 0.95 6.16
C ASN A 55 -17.20 0.91 5.67
N ALA A 56 -16.71 -0.26 5.23
CA ALA A 56 -15.35 -0.39 4.72
C ALA A 56 -15.11 0.42 3.44
N ILE A 57 -16.09 0.51 2.56
CA ILE A 57 -16.02 1.40 1.38
C ILE A 57 -15.89 2.86 1.83
N GLY A 58 -16.68 3.27 2.83
CA GLY A 58 -16.60 4.61 3.41
C GLY A 58 -15.24 4.89 4.04
N GLU A 59 -14.71 3.97 4.86
CA GLU A 59 -13.41 4.09 5.52
C GLU A 59 -12.27 4.18 4.48
N LEU A 60 -12.21 3.26 3.52
CA LEU A 60 -11.19 3.29 2.46
C LEU A 60 -11.28 4.56 1.60
N THR A 61 -12.50 5.06 1.35
CA THR A 61 -12.69 6.30 0.61
C THR A 61 -12.15 7.49 1.38
N LEU A 62 -12.35 7.54 2.70
CA LEU A 62 -11.79 8.59 3.56
C LEU A 62 -10.26 8.55 3.60
N ILE A 63 -9.67 7.36 3.78
CA ILE A 63 -8.22 7.16 3.84
C ILE A 63 -7.53 7.55 2.53
N THR A 64 -8.10 7.13 1.41
CA THR A 64 -7.44 7.26 0.10
C THR A 64 -7.82 8.53 -0.66
N GLY A 65 -8.95 9.16 -0.31
CA GLY A 65 -9.52 10.27 -1.06
C GLY A 65 -10.12 9.87 -2.41
N GLN A 66 -10.20 8.57 -2.71
CA GLN A 66 -10.79 8.02 -3.93
C GLN A 66 -11.85 6.98 -3.56
N GLN A 67 -12.99 6.99 -4.26
CA GLN A 67 -14.09 6.05 -3.99
C GLN A 67 -13.63 4.60 -4.10
N ALA A 68 -13.86 3.82 -3.04
CA ALA A 68 -13.57 2.40 -3.01
C ALA A 68 -14.62 1.58 -3.76
N VAL A 69 -14.19 0.45 -4.32
CA VAL A 69 -15.04 -0.46 -5.08
C VAL A 69 -15.19 -1.78 -4.32
N PRO A 70 -16.41 -2.32 -4.17
CA PRO A 70 -16.61 -3.61 -3.54
C PRO A 70 -16.00 -4.74 -4.37
N THR A 71 -15.32 -5.67 -3.73
CA THR A 71 -14.80 -6.89 -4.34
C THR A 71 -15.77 -8.04 -4.14
N LYS A 72 -16.11 -8.73 -5.25
CA LYS A 72 -17.11 -9.80 -5.26
C LYS A 72 -16.46 -11.18 -5.34
N SER A 73 -17.07 -12.17 -4.69
CA SER A 73 -16.64 -13.57 -4.79
C SER A 73 -16.74 -14.10 -6.22
N LYS A 74 -15.74 -14.85 -6.65
CA LYS A 74 -15.71 -15.53 -7.97
C LYS A 74 -16.28 -16.95 -7.92
N LYS A 75 -16.30 -17.58 -6.73
CA LYS A 75 -16.73 -18.99 -6.54
C LYS A 75 -17.75 -19.10 -5.41
N ASP A 76 -18.53 -20.17 -5.46
CA ASP A 76 -19.42 -20.59 -4.38
C ASP A 76 -18.62 -21.44 -3.39
N ILE A 77 -18.71 -21.14 -2.09
CA ILE A 77 -18.06 -21.92 -1.02
C ILE A 77 -19.08 -22.12 0.09
N SER A 78 -19.63 -23.34 0.20
CA SER A 78 -20.70 -23.67 1.14
C SER A 78 -20.28 -23.53 2.60
N ASN A 79 -19.05 -23.93 2.96
CA ASN A 79 -18.52 -23.83 4.31
C ASN A 79 -18.52 -22.39 4.85
N PHE A 80 -18.32 -21.40 4.00
CA PHE A 80 -18.35 -19.99 4.35
C PHE A 80 -19.69 -19.31 4.05
N LYS A 81 -20.73 -20.08 3.67
CA LYS A 81 -22.03 -19.55 3.25
C LYS A 81 -21.91 -18.49 2.14
N LEU A 82 -20.90 -18.64 1.30
CA LEU A 82 -20.52 -17.68 0.28
C LEU A 82 -21.06 -18.12 -1.10
N ARG A 83 -21.69 -17.19 -1.82
CA ARG A 83 -22.15 -17.39 -3.19
C ARG A 83 -21.42 -16.46 -4.16
N LYS A 84 -21.26 -16.90 -5.40
CA LYS A 84 -20.71 -16.10 -6.49
C LYS A 84 -21.44 -14.75 -6.60
N GLY A 85 -20.68 -13.68 -6.73
CA GLY A 85 -21.22 -12.32 -6.82
C GLY A 85 -21.47 -11.63 -5.48
N MET A 86 -21.38 -12.32 -4.34
CA MET A 86 -21.49 -11.67 -3.03
C MET A 86 -20.28 -10.75 -2.76
N PRO A 87 -20.51 -9.52 -2.29
CA PRO A 87 -19.41 -8.63 -1.90
C PRO A 87 -18.77 -9.14 -0.61
N ILE A 88 -17.42 -9.24 -0.59
CA ILE A 88 -16.64 -9.79 0.53
C ILE A 88 -15.46 -8.91 0.93
N GLY A 89 -15.31 -7.75 0.31
CA GLY A 89 -14.26 -6.79 0.64
C GLY A 89 -14.41 -5.52 -0.17
N ALA A 90 -13.49 -4.59 0.07
CA ALA A 90 -13.38 -3.33 -0.66
C ALA A 90 -11.95 -3.12 -1.17
N ARG A 91 -11.77 -2.40 -2.27
CA ARG A 91 -10.47 -2.12 -2.86
C ARG A 91 -10.43 -0.74 -3.51
N VAL A 92 -9.27 -0.10 -3.41
CA VAL A 92 -8.94 1.14 -4.14
C VAL A 92 -7.63 0.94 -4.88
N THR A 93 -7.51 1.50 -6.07
CA THR A 93 -6.27 1.53 -6.84
C THR A 93 -5.88 2.98 -7.08
N LEU A 94 -4.77 3.40 -6.50
CA LEU A 94 -4.22 4.74 -6.60
C LEU A 94 -3.14 4.81 -7.67
N ARG A 95 -3.13 5.88 -8.45
CA ARG A 95 -2.13 6.16 -9.49
C ARG A 95 -1.74 7.63 -9.47
N ASP A 96 -0.63 7.96 -10.12
CA ASP A 96 -0.14 9.32 -10.31
C ASP A 96 -0.09 10.14 -9.00
N ASN A 97 -0.66 11.32 -8.99
CA ASN A 97 -0.58 12.24 -7.86
C ASN A 97 -1.19 11.65 -6.58
N ASN A 98 -2.36 11.03 -6.67
CA ASN A 98 -3.04 10.43 -5.51
C ASN A 98 -2.20 9.29 -4.88
N MET A 99 -1.47 8.55 -5.70
CA MET A 99 -0.56 7.51 -5.24
C MET A 99 0.60 8.07 -4.43
N TYR A 100 1.24 9.14 -4.91
CA TYR A 100 2.36 9.77 -4.19
C TYR A 100 1.90 10.49 -2.93
N GLU A 101 0.73 11.11 -2.95
CA GLU A 101 0.11 11.72 -1.76
C GLU A 101 -0.19 10.70 -0.68
N PHE A 102 -0.80 9.58 -1.06
CA PHE A 102 -1.08 8.49 -0.14
C PHE A 102 0.22 7.90 0.43
N LEU A 103 1.25 7.69 -0.41
CA LEU A 103 2.55 7.19 0.03
C LEU A 103 3.21 8.13 1.05
N ASP A 104 3.17 9.43 0.80
CA ASP A 104 3.77 10.43 1.70
C ASP A 104 3.06 10.43 3.08
N ARG A 105 1.72 10.43 3.10
CA ARG A 105 0.95 10.34 4.35
C ARG A 105 1.18 9.01 5.07
N LEU A 106 1.27 7.92 4.35
CA LEU A 106 1.54 6.60 4.92
C LEU A 106 2.89 6.60 5.65
N ILE A 107 3.96 7.11 5.01
CA ILE A 107 5.31 7.13 5.58
C ILE A 107 5.43 8.12 6.74
N ALA A 108 4.94 9.35 6.55
CA ALA A 108 5.16 10.43 7.49
C ALA A 108 4.24 10.39 8.71
N VAL A 109 3.00 9.91 8.55
CA VAL A 109 1.97 10.01 9.58
C VAL A 109 1.48 8.65 10.05
N SER A 110 1.11 7.74 9.14
CA SER A 110 0.41 6.50 9.51
C SER A 110 1.34 5.44 10.08
N LEU A 111 2.49 5.17 9.46
CA LEU A 111 3.43 4.15 9.94
C LEU A 111 3.97 4.44 11.36
N PRO A 112 4.36 5.68 11.72
CA PRO A 112 4.81 5.97 13.08
C PRO A 112 3.73 5.79 14.15
N ARG A 113 2.44 5.78 13.79
CA ARG A 113 1.31 5.56 14.71
C ARG A 113 1.01 4.09 14.98
N ILE A 114 1.66 3.17 14.28
CA ILE A 114 1.56 1.74 14.57
C ILE A 114 2.14 1.47 15.95
N ARG A 115 1.38 0.76 16.79
CA ARG A 115 1.84 0.36 18.12
C ARG A 115 3.09 -0.52 17.99
N ASP A 116 4.12 -0.20 18.80
CA ASP A 116 5.41 -0.93 18.82
C ASP A 116 6.09 -1.04 17.45
N PHE A 117 5.98 0.03 16.64
CA PHE A 117 6.56 0.03 15.30
C PHE A 117 8.09 -0.12 15.34
N ARG A 118 8.60 -1.19 14.71
CA ARG A 118 10.04 -1.49 14.60
C ARG A 118 10.53 -1.56 13.16
N GLY A 119 9.80 -0.93 12.24
CA GLY A 119 10.02 -1.03 10.80
C GLY A 119 9.19 -2.11 10.12
N ILE A 120 9.06 -2.00 8.81
CA ILE A 120 8.32 -2.94 7.96
C ILE A 120 9.20 -4.13 7.59
N ASN A 121 8.55 -5.29 7.35
CA ASN A 121 9.25 -6.51 6.99
C ASN A 121 9.75 -6.44 5.55
N ASP A 122 10.99 -6.85 5.30
CA ASP A 122 11.61 -6.93 3.97
C ASP A 122 11.19 -8.17 3.16
N LYS A 123 10.52 -9.16 3.78
CA LYS A 123 10.07 -10.40 3.14
C LYS A 123 8.73 -10.32 2.42
N GLY A 124 8.12 -9.12 2.34
CA GLY A 124 6.81 -8.93 1.69
C GLY A 124 6.85 -8.79 0.17
N PHE A 125 7.96 -9.12 -0.49
CA PHE A 125 8.11 -9.09 -1.94
C PHE A 125 7.60 -10.37 -2.59
N ASP A 126 7.12 -10.27 -3.83
CA ASP A 126 6.52 -11.38 -4.60
C ASP A 126 7.50 -12.08 -5.57
N GLY A 127 8.78 -11.73 -5.59
CA GLY A 127 9.78 -12.23 -6.54
C GLY A 127 9.77 -11.49 -7.88
N ARG A 128 8.88 -10.52 -8.08
CA ARG A 128 8.72 -9.73 -9.31
C ARG A 128 8.76 -8.23 -9.09
N GLY A 129 9.30 -7.81 -7.95
CA GLY A 129 9.46 -6.40 -7.61
C GLY A 129 8.20 -5.71 -7.09
N ASN A 130 7.15 -6.43 -6.71
CA ASN A 130 6.02 -5.86 -6.00
C ASN A 130 6.13 -6.16 -4.50
N TYR A 131 5.67 -5.23 -3.69
CA TYR A 131 5.74 -5.34 -2.23
C TYR A 131 4.36 -5.27 -1.61
N ASN A 132 4.06 -6.15 -0.65
CA ASN A 132 2.81 -6.16 0.10
C ASN A 132 3.06 -5.85 1.58
N LEU A 133 2.34 -4.85 2.10
CA LEU A 133 2.37 -4.42 3.48
C LEU A 133 1.01 -4.72 4.12
N GLY A 134 0.98 -5.64 5.08
CA GLY A 134 -0.19 -5.89 5.92
C GLY A 134 -0.24 -4.91 7.09
N ILE A 135 -1.38 -4.26 7.28
CA ILE A 135 -1.69 -3.40 8.41
C ILE A 135 -2.79 -4.07 9.21
N THR A 136 -2.59 -4.22 10.51
CA THR A 136 -3.55 -4.91 11.40
C THR A 136 -4.73 -4.04 11.80
N GLU A 137 -4.54 -2.72 11.87
CA GLU A 137 -5.51 -1.78 12.41
C GLU A 137 -5.66 -0.55 11.51
N GLN A 138 -6.89 -0.24 11.04
CA GLN A 138 -7.16 0.96 10.24
C GLN A 138 -7.06 2.26 11.04
N ILE A 139 -7.06 2.21 12.36
CA ILE A 139 -7.01 3.39 13.24
C ILE A 139 -5.68 4.16 13.19
N ILE A 140 -4.66 3.60 12.55
CA ILE A 140 -3.39 4.32 12.32
C ILE A 140 -3.56 5.52 11.37
N PHE A 141 -4.62 5.51 10.56
CA PHE A 141 -4.92 6.61 9.65
C PHE A 141 -5.67 7.71 10.39
N PRO A 142 -5.17 8.97 10.39
CA PRO A 142 -5.79 10.08 11.12
C PRO A 142 -7.16 10.48 10.58
N GLU A 143 -7.47 10.11 9.34
CA GLU A 143 -8.76 10.37 8.69
C GLU A 143 -9.92 9.56 9.30
N ILE A 144 -9.60 8.49 10.04
CA ILE A 144 -10.57 7.60 10.64
C ILE A 144 -10.90 8.07 12.06
N ASN A 145 -12.19 8.31 12.30
CA ASN A 145 -12.69 8.59 13.64
C ASN A 145 -12.96 7.29 14.40
N ILE A 146 -12.27 7.09 15.51
CA ILE A 146 -12.36 5.87 16.34
C ILE A 146 -13.78 5.65 16.87
N ASP A 147 -14.51 6.71 17.21
CA ASP A 147 -15.88 6.61 17.75
C ASP A 147 -16.91 6.09 16.74
N LYS A 148 -16.59 6.16 15.44
CA LYS A 148 -17.47 5.73 14.34
C LYS A 148 -17.14 4.34 13.81
N ILE A 149 -16.06 3.72 14.31
CA ILE A 149 -15.64 2.38 13.88
C ILE A 149 -16.49 1.32 14.59
N ASN A 150 -17.15 0.47 13.84
CA ASN A 150 -17.88 -0.67 14.39
C ASN A 150 -16.95 -1.84 14.77
N LYS A 151 -15.83 -2.00 14.04
CA LYS A 151 -14.89 -3.08 14.25
C LYS A 151 -13.50 -2.69 13.74
N ILE A 152 -12.47 -3.01 14.52
CA ILE A 152 -11.07 -2.90 14.06
C ILE A 152 -10.83 -3.96 12.99
N GLN A 153 -10.35 -3.53 11.83
CA GLN A 153 -10.08 -4.39 10.68
C GLN A 153 -8.72 -4.05 10.08
N GLY A 154 -8.01 -5.09 9.66
CA GLY A 154 -6.77 -4.95 8.92
C GLY A 154 -7.00 -4.64 7.45
N MET A 155 -5.93 -4.22 6.78
CA MET A 155 -5.90 -3.99 5.34
C MET A 155 -4.54 -4.35 4.77
N ASP A 156 -4.51 -4.64 3.49
CA ASP A 156 -3.30 -4.88 2.72
C ASP A 156 -3.04 -3.72 1.77
N ILE A 157 -1.79 -3.23 1.78
CA ILE A 157 -1.31 -2.19 0.88
C ILE A 157 -0.27 -2.81 -0.03
N THR A 158 -0.59 -2.94 -1.31
CA THR A 158 0.30 -3.51 -2.33
C THR A 158 0.90 -2.40 -3.17
N PHE A 159 2.23 -2.32 -3.17
CA PHE A 159 3.02 -1.43 -4.01
C PHE A 159 3.41 -2.16 -5.27
N VAL A 160 2.90 -1.72 -6.41
CA VAL A 160 3.23 -2.30 -7.71
C VAL A 160 4.26 -1.41 -8.39
N THR A 161 5.41 -2.00 -8.71
CA THR A 161 6.52 -1.28 -9.34
C THR A 161 6.83 -1.84 -10.72
N SER A 162 7.61 -1.12 -11.50
CA SER A 162 8.14 -1.61 -12.78
C SER A 162 9.51 -2.28 -12.65
N ALA A 163 9.97 -2.56 -11.42
CA ALA A 163 11.21 -3.27 -11.15
C ALA A 163 11.12 -4.72 -11.66
N LYS A 164 12.24 -5.26 -12.11
CA LYS A 164 12.33 -6.64 -12.57
C LYS A 164 12.58 -7.61 -11.43
N ASN A 165 13.27 -7.15 -10.39
CA ASN A 165 13.71 -7.93 -9.24
C ASN A 165 13.33 -7.23 -7.93
N ASP A 166 13.21 -8.01 -6.86
CA ASP A 166 12.90 -7.51 -5.53
C ASP A 166 13.97 -6.58 -4.97
N ILE A 167 15.25 -6.78 -5.33
CA ILE A 167 16.37 -5.92 -4.91
C ILE A 167 16.21 -4.50 -5.45
N GLU A 168 15.85 -4.36 -6.72
CA GLU A 168 15.60 -3.05 -7.34
C GLU A 168 14.39 -2.35 -6.70
N ALA A 169 13.31 -3.11 -6.45
CA ALA A 169 12.10 -2.61 -5.82
C ALA A 169 12.35 -2.19 -4.37
N LEU A 170 13.09 -2.99 -3.59
CA LEU A 170 13.45 -2.68 -2.22
C LEU A 170 14.22 -1.36 -2.15
N GLU A 171 15.19 -1.16 -3.05
CA GLU A 171 15.96 0.06 -3.10
C GLU A 171 15.11 1.26 -3.48
N LEU A 172 14.23 1.11 -4.48
CA LEU A 172 13.27 2.14 -4.86
C LEU A 172 12.41 2.58 -3.66
N LEU A 173 11.84 1.62 -2.92
CA LEU A 173 10.98 1.89 -1.77
C LEU A 173 11.76 2.50 -0.60
N LYS A 174 13.03 2.10 -0.38
CA LYS A 174 13.94 2.73 0.58
C LYS A 174 14.21 4.20 0.25
N GLN A 175 14.45 4.52 -1.01
CA GLN A 175 14.68 5.89 -1.46
C GLN A 175 13.44 6.79 -1.28
N PHE A 176 12.23 6.23 -1.37
CA PHE A 176 11.01 6.93 -0.99
C PHE A 176 10.89 7.17 0.52
N GLY A 177 11.66 6.46 1.34
CA GLY A 177 11.68 6.61 2.79
C GLY A 177 10.89 5.56 3.57
N LEU A 178 10.53 4.43 2.96
CA LEU A 178 9.90 3.32 3.68
C LEU A 178 10.88 2.68 4.67
N PRO A 179 10.54 2.59 5.97
CA PRO A 179 11.43 2.15 7.04
C PRO A 179 11.46 0.62 7.15
N PHE A 180 12.34 -0.04 6.39
CA PHE A 180 12.56 -1.49 6.49
C PHE A 180 13.39 -1.88 7.72
N LYS A 181 13.10 -3.04 8.33
CA LYS A 181 13.74 -3.52 9.59
C LYS A 181 15.25 -3.74 9.46
N ASN A 182 15.73 -4.23 8.32
CA ASN A 182 17.11 -4.71 8.15
C ASN A 182 18.07 -3.68 7.54
N GLN A 183 17.90 -2.38 7.88
CA GLN A 183 18.84 -1.37 7.38
C GLN A 183 20.25 -1.45 8.00
N ASN A 184 20.45 -2.19 9.10
CA ASN A 184 21.68 -2.14 9.89
C ASN A 184 22.58 -3.38 9.79
N THR A 185 22.29 -4.39 8.96
CA THR A 185 23.08 -5.64 8.92
C THR A 185 24.06 -5.72 7.74
N SER A 186 24.16 -4.70 6.88
CA SER A 186 25.04 -4.77 5.70
C SER A 186 26.37 -4.03 5.83
N ASN A 187 26.75 -3.54 7.04
CA ASN A 187 28.00 -2.80 7.24
C ASN A 187 29.00 -3.48 8.18
N ASN A 188 28.85 -4.75 8.51
CA ASN A 188 29.88 -5.52 9.22
C ASN A 188 30.02 -6.90 8.58
N GLY A 189 30.89 -6.97 7.59
CA GLY A 189 31.36 -8.21 6.94
C GLY A 189 32.45 -7.87 5.95
#